data_b92e0fe0e082c420cef580d33dac3fe5
#
_entry.id   b92e0fe0e082c420cef580d33dac3fe5
#
_cell.length_a   1.000
_cell.length_b   1.000
_cell.length_c   1.000
_cell.angle_alpha   90.00
_cell.angle_beta   90.00
_cell.angle_gamma   90.00
#
_symmetry.space_group_name_H-M   'P 1'
#
loop_
_entity.id
_entity.type
_entity.pdbx_description
1 polymer ?
#
loop_
_entity_poly.entity_id
_entity_poly.type
_entity_poly.pdbx_seq_one_letter_code
_entity_poly.pdbx_strand_id
1 'polypeptide(L)'
;MNWSDIGDAMFGGVADYGAILALVSNSVIAGAVLGLVGGLVGVFVMQRDMAFAVHGISELSFAGAAFALLIGWDVVTGSIVGSLIAAGLIGWLGARARDRNSFIGVLMPFGLGLGILFLSLYSGRSANRFSLLTGQIVSVQNAQLGWLIAISILVLLGLLFIWRPLRFDSLDPQSAAARGVPVTAVSLGFMLLLGLIVAVAIHIIGALLVMALLVTPAAAAMRIASGPWSVPLLAAGFGFVSAVGGILLAIAGTLPVSPYITTISFLIYLVCRLVGGRRGRVTRERIA
;
A
#
# COMPACT_ATOMS: atom_id res chain seq x y z
N MET A 1 -17.63 28.66 9.58
CA MET A 1 -17.03 27.44 10.11
C MET A 1 -15.96 27.88 11.10
N ASN A 2 -16.22 27.74 12.40
CA ASN A 2 -15.32 28.18 13.46
C ASN A 2 -14.28 27.11 13.75
N TRP A 3 -13.14 27.48 14.36
CA TRP A 3 -12.10 26.52 14.72
C TRP A 3 -12.60 25.48 15.73
N SER A 4 -13.58 25.81 16.57
CA SER A 4 -14.29 24.89 17.46
C SER A 4 -15.06 23.81 16.69
N ASP A 5 -15.77 24.18 15.61
CA ASP A 5 -16.55 23.23 14.80
C ASP A 5 -15.65 22.19 14.12
N ILE A 6 -14.42 22.59 13.76
CA ILE A 6 -13.41 21.69 13.20
C ILE A 6 -12.88 20.75 14.30
N GLY A 7 -12.63 21.26 15.50
CA GLY A 7 -12.21 20.46 16.64
C GLY A 7 -13.24 19.40 17.03
N ASP A 8 -14.51 19.78 17.11
CA ASP A 8 -15.62 18.88 17.41
C ASP A 8 -15.83 17.83 16.30
N ALA A 9 -15.65 18.18 15.04
CA ALA A 9 -15.70 17.24 13.94
C ALA A 9 -14.52 16.24 13.96
N MET A 10 -13.36 16.65 14.48
CA MET A 10 -12.16 15.79 14.57
C MET A 10 -12.11 14.91 15.83
N PHE A 11 -12.71 15.36 16.96
CA PHE A 11 -12.52 14.73 18.27
C PHE A 11 -13.79 14.63 19.11
N GLY A 12 -14.98 14.99 18.59
CA GLY A 12 -16.23 15.10 19.35
C GLY A 12 -16.89 13.76 19.78
N GLY A 13 -16.40 12.62 19.29
CA GLY A 13 -17.04 11.30 19.49
C GLY A 13 -16.54 10.47 20.68
N VAL A 14 -15.98 11.10 21.73
CA VAL A 14 -15.27 10.40 22.82
C VAL A 14 -16.18 9.62 23.79
N ALA A 15 -17.49 9.94 23.86
CA ALA A 15 -18.38 9.37 24.88
C ALA A 15 -18.57 7.85 24.81
N ASP A 16 -18.54 7.25 23.59
CA ASP A 16 -18.77 5.81 23.36
C ASP A 16 -17.56 5.08 22.73
N TYR A 17 -16.36 5.62 22.93
CA TYR A 17 -15.13 5.14 22.27
C TYR A 17 -14.89 3.64 22.45
N GLY A 18 -15.15 3.08 23.64
CA GLY A 18 -14.95 1.66 23.92
C GLY A 18 -15.91 0.75 23.16
N ALA A 19 -17.16 1.14 23.03
CA ALA A 19 -18.16 0.38 22.29
C ALA A 19 -17.87 0.41 20.77
N ILE A 20 -17.50 1.57 20.27
CA ILE A 20 -17.13 1.74 18.85
C ILE A 20 -15.83 0.96 18.53
N LEU A 21 -14.85 0.98 19.43
CA LEU A 21 -13.60 0.24 19.26
C LEU A 21 -13.84 -1.28 19.15
N ALA A 22 -14.76 -1.83 19.96
CA ALA A 22 -15.13 -3.23 19.86
C ALA A 22 -15.77 -3.55 18.49
N LEU A 23 -16.58 -2.65 17.96
CA LEU A 23 -17.25 -2.81 16.66
C LEU A 23 -16.28 -2.76 15.48
N VAL A 24 -15.22 -1.95 15.56
CA VAL A 24 -14.22 -1.78 14.49
C VAL A 24 -12.94 -2.59 14.71
N SER A 25 -12.96 -3.57 15.61
CA SER A 25 -11.79 -4.41 15.93
C SER A 25 -11.16 -5.06 14.69
N ASN A 26 -11.98 -5.57 13.75
CA ASN A 26 -11.51 -6.12 12.49
C ASN A 26 -10.77 -5.07 11.64
N SER A 27 -11.21 -3.84 11.65
CA SER A 27 -10.61 -2.72 10.93
C SER A 27 -9.24 -2.36 11.50
N VAL A 28 -9.10 -2.37 12.82
CA VAL A 28 -7.82 -2.14 13.51
C VAL A 28 -6.83 -3.26 13.19
N ILE A 29 -7.27 -4.52 13.24
CA ILE A 29 -6.43 -5.68 12.88
C ILE A 29 -6.03 -5.59 11.41
N ALA A 30 -6.97 -5.29 10.51
CA ALA A 30 -6.69 -5.14 9.09
C ALA A 30 -5.68 -4.00 8.82
N GLY A 31 -5.87 -2.86 9.45
CA GLY A 31 -4.94 -1.73 9.37
C GLY A 31 -3.55 -2.08 9.90
N ALA A 32 -3.47 -2.78 11.03
CA ALA A 32 -2.22 -3.25 11.62
C ALA A 32 -1.45 -4.18 10.66
N VAL A 33 -2.14 -5.19 10.11
CA VAL A 33 -1.55 -6.14 9.15
C VAL A 33 -1.09 -5.41 7.88
N LEU A 34 -1.96 -4.58 7.30
CA LEU A 34 -1.60 -3.80 6.10
C LEU A 34 -0.45 -2.84 6.33
N GLY A 35 -0.41 -2.17 7.49
CA GLY A 35 0.67 -1.26 7.86
C GLY A 35 2.01 -1.98 7.99
N LEU A 36 2.02 -3.13 8.67
CA LEU A 36 3.22 -3.95 8.85
C LEU A 36 3.73 -4.52 7.52
N VAL A 37 2.86 -5.23 6.79
CA VAL A 37 3.24 -5.91 5.54
C VAL A 37 3.50 -4.89 4.43
N GLY A 38 2.66 -3.85 4.33
CA GLY A 38 2.84 -2.76 3.38
C GLY A 38 4.15 -2.03 3.59
N GLY A 39 4.52 -1.70 4.83
CA GLY A 39 5.80 -1.09 5.16
C GLY A 39 7.00 -1.95 4.76
N LEU A 40 6.95 -3.28 5.05
CA LEU A 40 8.00 -4.22 4.64
C LEU A 40 8.17 -4.32 3.12
N VAL A 41 7.07 -4.54 2.40
CA VAL A 41 7.06 -4.63 0.93
C VAL A 41 7.48 -3.30 0.30
N GLY A 42 7.01 -2.19 0.88
CA GLY A 42 7.30 -0.82 0.44
C GLY A 42 8.79 -0.48 0.40
N VAL A 43 9.61 -1.09 1.27
CA VAL A 43 11.08 -0.90 1.22
C VAL A 43 11.64 -1.35 -0.13
N PHE A 44 11.24 -2.52 -0.62
CA PHE A 44 11.68 -3.01 -1.91
C PHE A 44 11.08 -2.22 -3.08
N VAL A 45 9.82 -1.76 -2.92
CA VAL A 45 9.20 -0.84 -3.88
C VAL A 45 10.04 0.43 -4.04
N MET A 46 10.48 1.02 -2.93
CA MET A 46 11.31 2.24 -2.94
C MET A 46 12.73 1.99 -3.43
N GLN A 47 13.38 0.89 -3.02
CA GLN A 47 14.73 0.53 -3.46
C GLN A 47 14.82 0.25 -4.96
N ARG A 48 13.73 -0.21 -5.57
CA ARG A 48 13.65 -0.57 -6.98
C ARG A 48 12.99 0.51 -7.85
N ASP A 49 12.70 1.67 -7.26
CA ASP A 49 12.03 2.80 -7.93
C ASP A 49 10.70 2.39 -8.59
N MET A 50 9.89 1.62 -7.83
CA MET A 50 8.64 1.02 -8.31
C MET A 50 7.38 1.66 -7.70
N ALA A 51 7.47 2.88 -7.18
CA ALA A 51 6.30 3.54 -6.57
C ALA A 51 5.13 3.68 -7.56
N PHE A 52 5.41 4.05 -8.80
CA PHE A 52 4.39 4.11 -9.85
C PHE A 52 3.80 2.75 -10.22
N ALA A 53 4.57 1.67 -10.10
CA ALA A 53 4.06 0.32 -10.35
C ALA A 53 2.94 -0.06 -9.35
N VAL A 54 3.08 0.33 -8.08
CA VAL A 54 2.03 0.15 -7.07
C VAL A 54 0.71 0.78 -7.54
N HIS A 55 0.78 2.01 -8.06
CA HIS A 55 -0.41 2.71 -8.53
C HIS A 55 -1.00 2.07 -9.79
N GLY A 56 -0.17 1.71 -10.77
CA GLY A 56 -0.63 0.99 -11.97
C GLY A 56 -1.30 -0.35 -11.66
N ILE A 57 -0.74 -1.12 -10.72
CA ILE A 57 -1.34 -2.34 -10.21
C ILE A 57 -2.67 -2.04 -9.52
N SER A 58 -2.74 -0.98 -8.72
CA SER A 58 -3.97 -0.54 -8.04
C SER A 58 -5.10 -0.28 -9.03
N GLU A 59 -4.85 0.46 -10.10
CA GLU A 59 -5.88 0.82 -11.07
C GLU A 59 -6.42 -0.41 -11.83
N LEU A 60 -5.57 -1.36 -12.21
CA LEU A 60 -6.02 -2.59 -12.84
C LEU A 60 -6.70 -3.55 -11.85
N SER A 61 -6.27 -3.56 -10.61
CA SER A 61 -6.94 -4.30 -9.54
C SER A 61 -8.36 -3.77 -9.33
N PHE A 62 -8.53 -2.45 -9.32
CA PHE A 62 -9.83 -1.78 -9.29
C PHE A 62 -10.68 -2.14 -10.52
N ALA A 63 -10.11 -2.13 -11.73
CA ALA A 63 -10.80 -2.56 -12.94
C ALA A 63 -11.27 -4.01 -12.85
N GLY A 64 -10.42 -4.92 -12.36
CA GLY A 64 -10.76 -6.31 -12.12
C GLY A 64 -11.89 -6.51 -11.11
N ALA A 65 -11.85 -5.75 -10.00
CA ALA A 65 -12.91 -5.72 -9.00
C ALA A 65 -14.25 -5.23 -9.58
N ALA A 66 -14.21 -4.15 -10.37
CA ALA A 66 -15.38 -3.58 -11.02
C ALA A 66 -15.97 -4.53 -12.08
N PHE A 67 -15.13 -5.24 -12.83
CA PHE A 67 -15.56 -6.26 -13.76
C PHE A 67 -16.22 -7.44 -13.05
N ALA A 68 -15.62 -7.95 -11.98
CA ALA A 68 -16.21 -9.02 -11.17
C ALA A 68 -17.59 -8.62 -10.62
N LEU A 69 -17.70 -7.38 -10.11
CA LEU A 69 -18.98 -6.83 -9.65
C LEU A 69 -20.03 -6.80 -10.77
N LEU A 70 -19.63 -6.43 -12.00
CA LEU A 70 -20.50 -6.35 -13.16
C LEU A 70 -21.08 -7.70 -13.54
N ILE A 71 -20.27 -8.77 -13.50
CA ILE A 71 -20.70 -10.14 -13.88
C ILE A 71 -21.23 -10.96 -12.70
N GLY A 72 -21.31 -10.36 -11.49
CA GLY A 72 -21.80 -11.02 -10.28
C GLY A 72 -20.81 -11.99 -9.64
N TRP A 73 -19.52 -11.87 -9.92
CA TRP A 73 -18.45 -12.64 -9.29
C TRP A 73 -18.00 -11.99 -7.98
N ASP A 74 -17.20 -12.76 -7.21
CA ASP A 74 -16.58 -12.24 -6.00
C ASP A 74 -15.57 -11.14 -6.35
N VAL A 75 -15.74 -10.00 -5.71
CA VAL A 75 -14.99 -8.77 -6.01
C VAL A 75 -13.52 -8.91 -5.61
N VAL A 76 -13.21 -9.66 -4.53
CA VAL A 76 -11.84 -9.93 -4.08
C VAL A 76 -11.10 -10.75 -5.15
N THR A 77 -11.74 -11.78 -5.68
CA THR A 77 -11.18 -12.61 -6.75
C THR A 77 -10.89 -11.78 -7.99
N GLY A 78 -11.83 -10.91 -8.41
CA GLY A 78 -11.62 -10.00 -9.54
C GLY A 78 -10.46 -9.03 -9.32
N SER A 79 -10.35 -8.49 -8.11
CA SER A 79 -9.24 -7.63 -7.69
C SER A 79 -7.89 -8.35 -7.80
N ILE A 80 -7.80 -9.59 -7.31
CA ILE A 80 -6.58 -10.41 -7.40
C ILE A 80 -6.21 -10.68 -8.85
N VAL A 81 -7.16 -11.09 -9.68
CA VAL A 81 -6.90 -11.34 -11.10
C VAL A 81 -6.41 -10.08 -11.82
N GLY A 82 -7.08 -8.95 -11.63
CA GLY A 82 -6.68 -7.66 -12.22
C GLY A 82 -5.28 -7.24 -11.79
N SER A 83 -4.95 -7.37 -10.50
CA SER A 83 -3.64 -7.01 -9.98
C SER A 83 -2.52 -7.95 -10.46
N LEU A 84 -2.78 -9.26 -10.56
CA LEU A 84 -1.79 -10.22 -11.06
C LEU A 84 -1.52 -10.03 -12.56
N ILE A 85 -2.55 -9.70 -13.35
CA ILE A 85 -2.39 -9.32 -14.76
C ILE A 85 -1.50 -8.07 -14.85
N ALA A 86 -1.80 -7.02 -14.08
CA ALA A 86 -0.99 -5.80 -14.06
C ALA A 86 0.45 -6.08 -13.63
N ALA A 87 0.64 -6.82 -12.53
CA ALA A 87 1.95 -7.20 -12.01
C ALA A 87 2.76 -8.03 -13.03
N GLY A 88 2.11 -8.98 -13.70
CA GLY A 88 2.71 -9.78 -14.76
C GLY A 88 3.13 -8.94 -15.97
N LEU A 89 2.25 -8.05 -16.44
CA LEU A 89 2.54 -7.15 -17.56
C LEU A 89 3.69 -6.18 -17.23
N ILE A 90 3.64 -5.53 -16.07
CA ILE A 90 4.70 -4.61 -15.63
C ILE A 90 6.01 -5.37 -15.38
N GLY A 91 5.96 -6.56 -14.80
CA GLY A 91 7.13 -7.40 -14.55
C GLY A 91 7.79 -7.90 -15.84
N TRP A 92 6.99 -8.30 -16.83
CA TRP A 92 7.49 -8.81 -18.12
C TRP A 92 8.02 -7.68 -19.01
N LEU A 93 7.27 -6.60 -19.16
CA LEU A 93 7.68 -5.43 -19.96
C LEU A 93 8.73 -4.59 -19.24
N GLY A 94 8.73 -4.59 -17.92
CA GLY A 94 9.65 -3.81 -17.07
C GLY A 94 11.08 -4.35 -16.99
N ALA A 95 11.40 -5.44 -17.68
CA ALA A 95 12.79 -5.94 -17.82
C ALA A 95 13.72 -4.91 -18.49
N ARG A 96 13.15 -3.93 -19.23
CA ARG A 96 13.86 -2.77 -19.78
C ARG A 96 13.46 -1.52 -18.99
N ALA A 97 14.23 -1.17 -17.96
CA ALA A 97 13.91 -0.11 -17.00
C ALA A 97 13.54 1.26 -17.62
N ARG A 98 13.99 1.56 -18.84
CA ARG A 98 13.72 2.83 -19.53
C ARG A 98 12.28 2.97 -19.99
N ASP A 99 11.62 1.85 -20.36
CA ASP A 99 10.26 1.83 -20.89
C ASP A 99 9.21 1.57 -19.79
N ARG A 100 9.63 1.07 -18.62
CA ARG A 100 8.75 0.67 -17.54
C ARG A 100 7.84 1.80 -17.05
N ASN A 101 8.41 2.96 -16.75
CA ASN A 101 7.63 4.08 -16.21
C ASN A 101 6.68 4.67 -17.25
N SER A 102 7.08 4.69 -18.52
CA SER A 102 6.20 5.10 -19.63
C SER A 102 5.04 4.13 -19.81
N PHE A 103 5.32 2.81 -19.77
CA PHE A 103 4.27 1.79 -19.84
C PHE A 103 3.28 1.89 -18.68
N ILE A 104 3.78 2.05 -17.45
CA ILE A 104 2.93 2.23 -16.27
C ILE A 104 2.08 3.50 -16.42
N GLY A 105 2.66 4.60 -16.92
CA GLY A 105 1.95 5.86 -17.16
C GLY A 105 0.78 5.73 -18.14
N VAL A 106 0.86 4.80 -19.11
CA VAL A 106 -0.25 4.46 -20.02
C VAL A 106 -1.24 3.48 -19.38
N LEU A 107 -0.73 2.53 -18.61
CA LEU A 107 -1.53 1.49 -17.97
C LEU A 107 -2.47 2.05 -16.89
N MET A 108 -2.02 3.08 -16.15
CA MET A 108 -2.80 3.70 -15.07
C MET A 108 -4.12 4.30 -15.56
N PRO A 109 -4.15 5.28 -16.50
CA PRO A 109 -5.40 5.84 -16.98
C PRO A 109 -6.26 4.81 -17.72
N PHE A 110 -5.64 3.83 -18.39
CA PHE A 110 -6.37 2.74 -19.01
C PHE A 110 -7.10 1.87 -17.98
N GLY A 111 -6.43 1.46 -16.90
CA GLY A 111 -7.03 0.68 -15.81
C GLY A 111 -8.16 1.45 -15.12
N LEU A 112 -7.93 2.72 -14.78
CA LEU A 112 -8.95 3.58 -14.18
C LEU A 112 -10.16 3.73 -15.12
N GLY A 113 -9.92 3.99 -16.40
CA GLY A 113 -10.98 4.13 -17.40
C GLY A 113 -11.82 2.86 -17.55
N LEU A 114 -11.19 1.67 -17.61
CA LEU A 114 -11.89 0.39 -17.61
C LEU A 114 -12.72 0.18 -16.34
N GLY A 115 -12.17 0.48 -15.18
CA GLY A 115 -12.88 0.34 -13.91
C GLY A 115 -14.13 1.23 -13.87
N ILE A 116 -14.01 2.50 -14.27
CA ILE A 116 -15.15 3.43 -14.36
C ILE A 116 -16.17 2.93 -15.40
N LEU A 117 -15.72 2.42 -16.54
CA LEU A 117 -16.59 1.86 -17.57
C LEU A 117 -17.43 0.70 -17.01
N PHE A 118 -16.79 -0.28 -16.35
CA PHE A 118 -17.50 -1.42 -15.76
C PHE A 118 -18.47 -1.00 -14.66
N LEU A 119 -18.08 -0.02 -13.82
CA LEU A 119 -18.98 0.55 -12.81
C LEU A 119 -20.16 1.32 -13.41
N SER A 120 -19.98 1.98 -14.55
CA SER A 120 -21.07 2.70 -15.23
C SER A 120 -22.11 1.74 -15.81
N LEU A 121 -21.65 0.57 -16.27
CA LEU A 121 -22.51 -0.51 -16.80
C LEU A 121 -23.21 -1.32 -15.69
N TYR A 122 -22.71 -1.24 -14.45
CA TYR A 122 -23.32 -1.95 -13.34
C TYR A 122 -24.61 -1.28 -12.89
N SER A 123 -25.73 -1.99 -12.94
CA SER A 123 -27.08 -1.50 -12.60
C SER A 123 -27.48 -1.71 -11.12
N GLY A 124 -26.57 -2.27 -10.29
CA GLY A 124 -26.85 -2.55 -8.88
C GLY A 124 -26.73 -1.35 -7.95
N ARG A 125 -26.69 -1.61 -6.64
CA ARG A 125 -26.69 -0.57 -5.58
C ARG A 125 -25.50 0.38 -5.73
N SER A 126 -25.77 1.69 -5.69
CA SER A 126 -24.72 2.73 -5.78
C SER A 126 -23.70 2.68 -4.64
N ALA A 127 -24.09 2.18 -3.46
CA ALA A 127 -23.16 1.97 -2.34
C ALA A 127 -21.98 1.05 -2.71
N ASN A 128 -22.21 0.00 -3.52
CA ASN A 128 -21.15 -0.91 -3.96
C ASN A 128 -20.14 -0.22 -4.88
N ARG A 129 -20.58 0.76 -5.67
CA ARG A 129 -19.70 1.54 -6.56
C ARG A 129 -18.75 2.43 -5.76
N PHE A 130 -19.27 3.13 -4.74
CA PHE A 130 -18.47 4.02 -3.91
C PHE A 130 -17.49 3.25 -3.03
N SER A 131 -17.88 2.09 -2.51
CA SER A 131 -17.02 1.29 -1.64
C SER A 131 -15.73 0.79 -2.33
N LEU A 132 -15.78 0.52 -3.63
CA LEU A 132 -14.59 0.14 -4.39
C LEU A 132 -13.58 1.28 -4.56
N LEU A 133 -14.05 2.54 -4.63
CA LEU A 133 -13.19 3.71 -4.78
C LEU A 133 -12.59 4.16 -3.45
N THR A 134 -13.42 4.20 -2.40
CA THR A 134 -13.03 4.78 -1.10
C THR A 134 -12.52 3.74 -0.09
N GLY A 135 -12.71 2.45 -0.38
CA GLY A 135 -12.44 1.37 0.57
C GLY A 135 -13.53 1.23 1.64
N GLN A 136 -13.48 0.15 2.40
CA GLN A 136 -14.44 -0.19 3.47
C GLN A 136 -13.74 -0.36 4.83
N ILE A 137 -12.68 0.41 5.08
CA ILE A 137 -11.84 0.22 6.26
C ILE A 137 -12.59 0.30 7.60
N VAL A 138 -13.75 0.96 7.64
CA VAL A 138 -14.57 1.07 8.87
C VAL A 138 -15.43 -0.19 9.10
N SER A 139 -15.72 -0.97 8.06
CA SER A 139 -16.63 -2.11 8.12
C SER A 139 -16.04 -3.38 7.51
N VAL A 140 -14.85 -3.76 7.95
CA VAL A 140 -14.15 -4.96 7.45
C VAL A 140 -14.87 -6.21 7.94
N GLN A 141 -15.38 -7.00 7.01
CA GLN A 141 -16.04 -8.27 7.30
C GLN A 141 -15.02 -9.37 7.63
N ASN A 142 -15.44 -10.39 8.41
CA ASN A 142 -14.57 -11.51 8.78
C ASN A 142 -13.99 -12.25 7.55
N ALA A 143 -14.76 -12.38 6.48
CA ALA A 143 -14.28 -12.99 5.24
C ALA A 143 -13.16 -12.18 4.59
N GLN A 144 -13.28 -10.84 4.53
CA GLN A 144 -12.27 -9.94 4.00
C GLN A 144 -10.99 -9.95 4.86
N LEU A 145 -11.15 -9.96 6.19
CA LEU A 145 -10.04 -10.10 7.12
C LEU A 145 -9.31 -11.44 6.95
N GLY A 146 -10.07 -12.53 6.74
CA GLY A 146 -9.51 -13.85 6.45
C GLY A 146 -8.65 -13.86 5.17
N TRP A 147 -9.17 -13.30 4.08
CA TRP A 147 -8.41 -13.13 2.83
C TRP A 147 -7.15 -12.27 3.03
N LEU A 148 -7.27 -11.16 3.75
CA LEU A 148 -6.13 -10.30 4.06
C LEU A 148 -5.03 -11.06 4.81
N ILE A 149 -5.38 -11.76 5.87
CA ILE A 149 -4.41 -12.51 6.69
C ILE A 149 -3.75 -13.62 5.85
N ALA A 150 -4.54 -14.40 5.12
CA ALA A 150 -4.02 -15.50 4.29
C ALA A 150 -3.04 -14.98 3.22
N ILE A 151 -3.41 -13.93 2.51
CA ILE A 151 -2.56 -13.33 1.47
C ILE A 151 -1.34 -12.65 2.10
N SER A 152 -1.49 -11.97 3.24
CA SER A 152 -0.37 -11.35 3.95
C SER A 152 0.66 -12.40 4.39
N ILE A 153 0.23 -13.54 4.91
CA ILE A 153 1.11 -14.67 5.25
C ILE A 153 1.82 -15.18 3.99
N LEU A 154 1.09 -15.40 2.91
CA LEU A 154 1.67 -15.85 1.64
C LEU A 154 2.73 -14.86 1.11
N VAL A 155 2.43 -13.55 1.16
CA VAL A 155 3.36 -12.50 0.73
C VAL A 155 4.59 -12.46 1.63
N LEU A 156 4.44 -12.57 2.95
CA LEU A 156 5.58 -12.59 3.88
C LEU A 156 6.45 -13.82 3.69
N LEU A 157 5.86 -15.01 3.51
CA LEU A 157 6.60 -16.24 3.24
C LEU A 157 7.32 -16.17 1.89
N GLY A 158 6.64 -15.70 0.84
CA GLY A 158 7.23 -15.48 -0.47
C GLY A 158 8.38 -14.46 -0.42
N LEU A 159 8.18 -13.34 0.28
CA LEU A 159 9.20 -12.33 0.47
C LEU A 159 10.40 -12.87 1.25
N LEU A 160 10.17 -13.67 2.30
CA LEU A 160 11.23 -14.33 3.07
C LEU A 160 12.05 -15.29 2.19
N PHE A 161 11.38 -16.05 1.33
CA PHE A 161 12.03 -16.97 0.41
C PHE A 161 12.94 -16.27 -0.59
N ILE A 162 12.47 -15.16 -1.18
CA ILE A 162 13.26 -14.38 -2.15
C ILE A 162 14.06 -13.25 -1.51
N TRP A 163 14.09 -13.12 -0.16
CA TRP A 163 14.68 -11.97 0.56
C TRP A 163 16.14 -11.69 0.18
N ARG A 164 16.97 -12.73 0.19
CA ARG A 164 18.41 -12.59 -0.13
C ARG A 164 18.65 -12.20 -1.57
N PRO A 165 18.14 -12.94 -2.58
CA PRO A 165 18.33 -12.57 -3.98
C PRO A 165 17.65 -11.24 -4.33
N LEU A 166 16.48 -10.95 -3.77
CA LEU A 166 15.77 -9.69 -4.00
C LEU A 166 16.57 -8.47 -3.49
N ARG A 167 17.14 -8.57 -2.29
CA ARG A 167 18.00 -7.51 -1.76
C ARG A 167 19.24 -7.28 -2.61
N PHE A 168 19.89 -8.35 -3.04
CA PHE A 168 21.08 -8.24 -3.88
C PHE A 168 20.74 -7.60 -5.23
N ASP A 169 19.69 -8.05 -5.88
CA ASP A 169 19.17 -7.49 -7.12
C ASP A 169 18.71 -6.02 -6.98
N SER A 170 18.15 -5.66 -5.82
CA SER A 170 17.69 -4.29 -5.56
C SER A 170 18.84 -3.28 -5.37
N LEU A 171 20.03 -3.72 -4.98
CA LEU A 171 21.19 -2.87 -4.76
C LEU A 171 22.06 -2.76 -6.03
N ASP A 172 22.33 -3.88 -6.69
CA ASP A 172 23.14 -3.96 -7.90
C ASP A 172 22.68 -5.12 -8.78
N PRO A 173 21.77 -4.86 -9.72
CA PRO A 173 21.26 -5.89 -10.64
C PRO A 173 22.33 -6.52 -11.53
N GLN A 174 23.39 -5.74 -11.92
CA GLN A 174 24.44 -6.24 -12.78
C GLN A 174 25.34 -7.25 -12.05
N SER A 175 25.78 -6.91 -10.85
CA SER A 175 26.54 -7.82 -10.00
C SER A 175 25.75 -9.05 -9.58
N ALA A 176 24.44 -8.90 -9.33
CA ALA A 176 23.54 -10.01 -9.00
C ALA A 176 23.45 -10.99 -10.19
N ALA A 177 23.25 -10.51 -11.41
CA ALA A 177 23.22 -11.33 -12.61
C ALA A 177 24.56 -12.04 -12.86
N ALA A 178 25.68 -11.32 -12.70
CA ALA A 178 27.03 -11.89 -12.87
C ALA A 178 27.33 -13.03 -11.87
N ARG A 179 26.67 -13.03 -10.69
CA ARG A 179 26.78 -14.11 -9.67
C ARG A 179 25.71 -15.19 -9.82
N GLY A 180 24.98 -15.23 -10.95
CA GLY A 180 24.01 -16.27 -11.26
C GLY A 180 22.64 -16.11 -10.59
N VAL A 181 22.32 -14.93 -10.01
CA VAL A 181 20.96 -14.67 -9.52
C VAL A 181 20.01 -14.52 -10.71
N PRO A 182 18.89 -15.25 -10.77
CA PRO A 182 17.91 -15.14 -11.83
C PRO A 182 17.08 -13.84 -11.67
N VAL A 183 17.69 -12.68 -11.99
CA VAL A 183 17.16 -11.33 -11.77
C VAL A 183 15.73 -11.18 -12.29
N THR A 184 15.44 -11.70 -13.51
CA THR A 184 14.11 -11.63 -14.12
C THR A 184 13.07 -12.41 -13.30
N ALA A 185 13.40 -13.63 -12.84
CA ALA A 185 12.49 -14.44 -12.05
C ALA A 185 12.25 -13.82 -10.66
N VAL A 186 13.30 -13.30 -10.02
CA VAL A 186 13.20 -12.60 -8.73
C VAL A 186 12.34 -11.34 -8.86
N SER A 187 12.56 -10.56 -9.92
CA SER A 187 11.78 -9.35 -10.20
C SER A 187 10.30 -9.68 -10.45
N LEU A 188 10.02 -10.68 -11.28
CA LEU A 188 8.65 -11.12 -11.55
C LEU A 188 7.98 -11.67 -10.29
N GLY A 189 8.68 -12.50 -9.51
CA GLY A 189 8.19 -13.01 -8.24
C GLY A 189 7.84 -11.89 -7.26
N PHE A 190 8.69 -10.88 -7.13
CA PHE A 190 8.39 -9.70 -6.31
C PHE A 190 7.18 -8.93 -6.83
N MET A 191 7.05 -8.74 -8.15
CA MET A 191 5.90 -8.05 -8.73
C MET A 191 4.59 -8.79 -8.47
N LEU A 192 4.59 -10.13 -8.53
CA LEU A 192 3.40 -10.92 -8.20
C LEU A 192 3.04 -10.82 -6.71
N LEU A 193 4.02 -10.86 -5.80
CA LEU A 193 3.78 -10.64 -4.37
C LEU A 193 3.24 -9.23 -4.10
N LEU A 194 3.79 -8.22 -4.79
CA LEU A 194 3.28 -6.86 -4.74
C LEU A 194 1.86 -6.77 -5.25
N GLY A 195 1.54 -7.44 -6.36
CA GLY A 195 0.18 -7.53 -6.90
C GLY A 195 -0.81 -8.11 -5.88
N LEU A 196 -0.45 -9.19 -5.21
CA LEU A 196 -1.30 -9.83 -4.21
C LEU A 196 -1.62 -8.91 -3.03
N ILE A 197 -0.61 -8.25 -2.44
CA ILE A 197 -0.86 -7.36 -1.29
C ILE A 197 -1.64 -6.11 -1.71
N VAL A 198 -1.39 -5.56 -2.90
CA VAL A 198 -2.13 -4.42 -3.44
C VAL A 198 -3.59 -4.77 -3.68
N ALA A 199 -3.89 -5.98 -4.23
CA ALA A 199 -5.25 -6.42 -4.47
C ALA A 199 -6.12 -6.42 -3.20
N VAL A 200 -5.57 -6.96 -2.12
CA VAL A 200 -6.32 -7.05 -0.84
C VAL A 200 -6.39 -5.69 -0.15
N ALA A 201 -5.30 -4.92 -0.25
CA ALA A 201 -5.24 -3.57 0.31
C ALA A 201 -6.31 -2.66 -0.30
N ILE A 202 -6.48 -2.66 -1.62
CA ILE A 202 -7.50 -1.84 -2.30
C ILE A 202 -8.89 -2.11 -1.75
N HIS A 203 -9.22 -3.36 -1.51
CA HIS A 203 -10.56 -3.76 -1.04
C HIS A 203 -10.89 -3.19 0.33
N ILE A 204 -9.87 -3.05 1.19
CA ILE A 204 -10.01 -2.60 2.56
C ILE A 204 -9.82 -1.09 2.68
N ILE A 205 -8.75 -0.56 2.11
CA ILE A 205 -8.36 0.84 2.30
C ILE A 205 -8.63 1.74 1.08
N GLY A 206 -9.00 1.16 -0.06
CA GLY A 206 -9.20 1.88 -1.32
C GLY A 206 -7.90 2.18 -2.08
N ALA A 207 -8.02 2.40 -3.39
CA ALA A 207 -6.88 2.54 -4.29
C ALA A 207 -5.96 3.73 -3.93
N LEU A 208 -6.52 4.84 -3.48
CA LEU A 208 -5.76 6.06 -3.16
C LEU A 208 -4.87 5.90 -1.92
N LEU A 209 -5.32 5.14 -0.91
CA LEU A 209 -4.59 5.00 0.35
C LEU A 209 -3.48 3.94 0.29
N VAL A 210 -3.56 3.00 -0.66
CA VAL A 210 -2.54 1.95 -0.83
C VAL A 210 -1.14 2.55 -1.01
N MET A 211 -0.99 3.57 -1.86
CA MET A 211 0.28 4.26 -2.07
C MET A 211 0.81 4.89 -0.77
N ALA A 212 -0.05 5.56 -0.02
CA ALA A 212 0.37 6.22 1.22
C ALA A 212 0.87 5.21 2.26
N LEU A 213 0.29 4.01 2.29
CA LEU A 213 0.65 3.01 3.29
C LEU A 213 1.86 2.15 2.89
N LEU A 214 2.08 1.91 1.59
CA LEU A 214 3.24 1.15 1.10
C LEU A 214 4.47 2.04 0.93
N VAL A 215 4.31 3.20 0.30
CA VAL A 215 5.44 4.03 -0.14
C VAL A 215 5.94 4.96 0.96
N THR A 216 5.04 5.68 1.64
CA THR A 216 5.45 6.75 2.57
C THR A 216 6.20 6.24 3.80
N PRO A 217 5.79 5.14 4.49
CA PRO A 217 6.54 4.61 5.62
C PRO A 217 7.93 4.13 5.25
N ALA A 218 8.08 3.48 4.08
CA ALA A 218 9.36 3.03 3.56
C ALA A 218 10.27 4.22 3.22
N ALA A 219 9.74 5.23 2.53
CA ALA A 219 10.45 6.46 2.23
C ALA A 219 10.91 7.20 3.49
N ALA A 220 10.09 7.21 4.55
CA ALA A 220 10.44 7.80 5.85
C ALA A 220 11.58 7.03 6.53
N ALA A 221 11.50 5.69 6.59
CA ALA A 221 12.51 4.84 7.19
C ALA A 221 13.88 4.99 6.52
N MET A 222 13.91 5.06 5.18
CA MET A 222 15.15 5.25 4.40
C MET A 222 15.81 6.62 4.62
N ARG A 223 15.11 7.61 5.20
CA ARG A 223 15.71 8.92 5.56
C ARG A 223 16.54 8.88 6.81
N ILE A 224 16.24 7.97 7.75
CA ILE A 224 16.87 7.94 9.07
C ILE A 224 17.70 6.68 9.33
N ALA A 225 17.52 5.64 8.51
CA ALA A 225 18.21 4.37 8.63
C ALA A 225 18.78 3.90 7.28
N SER A 226 19.86 3.10 7.33
CA SER A 226 20.51 2.52 6.14
C SER A 226 20.82 1.03 6.31
N GLY A 227 20.50 0.44 7.47
CA GLY A 227 20.80 -0.97 7.76
C GLY A 227 19.84 -1.94 7.08
N PRO A 228 20.28 -3.18 6.84
CA PRO A 228 19.53 -4.19 6.11
C PRO A 228 18.26 -4.67 6.83
N TRP A 229 18.21 -4.55 8.14
CA TRP A 229 17.06 -4.90 8.99
C TRP A 229 16.39 -3.66 9.60
N SER A 230 17.17 -2.60 9.86
CA SER A 230 16.64 -1.38 10.48
C SER A 230 15.63 -0.66 9.58
N VAL A 231 15.89 -0.59 8.27
CA VAL A 231 14.96 0.06 7.31
C VAL A 231 13.63 -0.71 7.22
N PRO A 232 13.60 -2.04 6.97
CA PRO A 232 12.34 -2.79 6.95
C PRO A 232 11.56 -2.74 8.26
N LEU A 233 12.23 -2.88 9.40
CA LEU A 233 11.57 -2.83 10.71
C LEU A 233 10.97 -1.44 11.01
N LEU A 234 11.70 -0.37 10.71
CA LEU A 234 11.19 0.99 10.86
C LEU A 234 10.04 1.28 9.89
N ALA A 235 10.15 0.83 8.64
CA ALA A 235 9.07 1.00 7.66
C ALA A 235 7.79 0.27 8.10
N ALA A 236 7.90 -0.96 8.60
CA ALA A 236 6.79 -1.70 9.17
C ALA A 236 6.19 -0.99 10.39
N GLY A 237 7.04 -0.50 11.32
CA GLY A 237 6.61 0.26 12.49
C GLY A 237 5.90 1.55 12.11
N PHE A 238 6.42 2.32 11.18
CA PHE A 238 5.77 3.55 10.69
C PHE A 238 4.46 3.26 9.96
N GLY A 239 4.40 2.20 9.16
CA GLY A 239 3.16 1.75 8.52
C GLY A 239 2.10 1.36 9.55
N PHE A 240 2.49 0.58 10.56
CA PHE A 240 1.63 0.20 11.68
C PHE A 240 1.07 1.43 12.42
N VAL A 241 1.95 2.35 12.84
CA VAL A 241 1.56 3.57 13.56
C VAL A 241 0.64 4.44 12.72
N SER A 242 0.93 4.58 11.41
CA SER A 242 0.07 5.36 10.50
C SER A 242 -1.31 4.74 10.35
N ALA A 243 -1.39 3.44 10.13
CA ALA A 243 -2.66 2.75 9.90
C ALA A 243 -3.49 2.68 11.18
N VAL A 244 -2.94 2.13 12.25
CA VAL A 244 -3.65 1.98 13.53
C VAL A 244 -3.97 3.34 14.15
N GLY A 245 -2.98 4.26 14.19
CA GLY A 245 -3.18 5.61 14.70
C GLY A 245 -4.25 6.38 13.93
N GLY A 246 -4.26 6.25 12.59
CA GLY A 246 -5.28 6.87 11.75
C GLY A 246 -6.70 6.33 11.99
N ILE A 247 -6.83 5.01 12.17
CA ILE A 247 -8.12 4.38 12.50
C ILE A 247 -8.60 4.83 13.89
N LEU A 248 -7.72 4.80 14.89
CA LEU A 248 -8.06 5.18 16.26
C LEU A 248 -8.47 6.66 16.36
N LEU A 249 -7.80 7.56 15.64
CA LEU A 249 -8.20 8.96 15.58
C LEU A 249 -9.52 9.17 14.84
N ALA A 250 -9.77 8.41 13.78
CA ALA A 250 -11.01 8.50 13.03
C ALA A 250 -12.25 8.06 13.83
N ILE A 251 -12.09 7.13 14.80
CA ILE A 251 -13.15 6.72 15.72
C ILE A 251 -13.60 7.90 16.60
N ALA A 252 -12.69 8.78 16.98
CA ALA A 252 -12.98 9.96 17.79
C ALA A 252 -13.62 11.10 16.99
N GLY A 253 -13.65 11.03 15.65
CA GLY A 253 -14.12 12.08 14.76
C GLY A 253 -15.24 11.62 13.82
N THR A 254 -15.73 12.55 13.02
CA THR A 254 -16.77 12.31 12.00
C THR A 254 -16.19 12.24 10.57
N LEU A 255 -14.88 12.43 10.43
CA LEU A 255 -14.19 12.44 9.14
C LEU A 255 -13.82 11.02 8.66
N PRO A 256 -13.69 10.80 7.35
CA PRO A 256 -13.23 9.52 6.80
C PRO A 256 -11.85 9.13 7.34
N VAL A 257 -11.59 7.83 7.45
CA VAL A 257 -10.32 7.29 8.01
C VAL A 257 -9.10 7.62 7.16
N SER A 258 -9.26 7.64 5.83
CA SER A 258 -8.16 7.83 4.88
C SER A 258 -7.35 9.13 5.09
N PRO A 259 -7.94 10.31 5.32
CA PRO A 259 -7.21 11.53 5.64
C PRO A 259 -6.34 11.43 6.90
N TYR A 260 -6.81 10.74 7.95
CA TYR A 260 -6.02 10.56 9.17
C TYR A 260 -4.77 9.72 8.93
N ILE A 261 -4.92 8.57 8.24
CA ILE A 261 -3.79 7.68 7.92
C ILE A 261 -2.76 8.41 7.05
N THR A 262 -3.20 9.11 6.00
CA THR A 262 -2.30 9.83 5.10
C THR A 262 -1.58 10.96 5.79
N THR A 263 -2.28 11.71 6.66
CA THR A 263 -1.70 12.82 7.42
C THR A 263 -0.64 12.32 8.39
N ILE A 264 -0.93 11.26 9.18
CA ILE A 264 0.06 10.67 10.10
C ILE A 264 1.27 10.17 9.33
N SER A 265 1.05 9.42 8.25
CA SER A 265 2.12 8.89 7.41
C SER A 265 3.01 10.00 6.84
N PHE A 266 2.39 11.08 6.35
CA PHE A 266 3.10 12.25 5.84
C PHE A 266 3.87 13.00 6.93
N LEU A 267 3.29 13.18 8.11
CA LEU A 267 3.97 13.81 9.26
C LEU A 267 5.20 13.01 9.71
N ILE A 268 5.08 11.67 9.78
CA ILE A 268 6.21 10.78 10.06
C ILE A 268 7.31 10.99 9.02
N TYR A 269 6.96 11.01 7.72
CA TYR A 269 7.93 11.25 6.65
C TYR A 269 8.59 12.62 6.78
N LEU A 270 7.84 13.67 7.07
CA LEU A 270 8.36 15.03 7.22
C LEU A 270 9.36 15.11 8.40
N VAL A 271 9.01 14.54 9.55
CA VAL A 271 9.89 14.47 10.71
C VAL A 271 11.18 13.71 10.37
N CYS A 272 11.07 12.54 9.76
CA CYS A 272 12.22 11.73 9.34
C CYS A 272 13.12 12.48 8.33
N ARG A 273 12.53 13.24 7.41
CA ARG A 273 13.27 14.07 6.46
C ARG A 273 14.04 15.20 7.12
N LEU A 274 13.44 15.87 8.11
CA LEU A 274 14.09 16.95 8.86
C LEU A 274 15.24 16.43 9.72
N VAL A 275 15.03 15.30 10.41
CA VAL A 275 16.06 14.67 11.26
C VAL A 275 17.20 14.08 10.41
N GLY A 276 16.88 13.37 9.33
CA GLY A 276 17.85 12.77 8.43
C GLY A 276 18.72 13.80 7.70
N GLY A 277 18.12 14.93 7.29
CA GLY A 277 18.85 16.03 6.65
C GLY A 277 19.90 16.69 7.57
N ARG A 278 19.64 16.75 8.87
CA ARG A 278 20.61 17.27 9.86
C ARG A 278 21.82 16.36 10.03
N ARG A 279 21.63 15.03 10.02
CA ARG A 279 22.74 14.06 10.15
C ARG A 279 23.70 14.12 8.94
N GLY A 280 23.19 14.28 7.74
CA GLY A 280 24.03 14.42 6.53
C GLY A 280 24.89 15.70 6.50
N ARG A 281 24.44 16.80 7.10
CA ARG A 281 25.22 18.04 7.23
C ARG A 281 26.37 17.89 8.23
N VAL A 282 26.09 17.34 9.42
CA VAL A 282 27.12 17.16 10.47
C VAL A 282 28.24 16.23 10.02
N THR A 283 27.93 15.21 9.18
CA THR A 283 28.95 14.30 8.66
C THR A 283 29.83 14.96 7.60
N ARG A 284 29.28 15.86 6.76
CA ARG A 284 30.05 16.62 5.78
C ARG A 284 30.98 17.66 6.41
N GLU A 285 30.54 18.32 7.49
CA GLU A 285 31.38 19.30 8.22
C GLU A 285 32.51 18.64 9.03
N ARG A 286 32.46 17.33 9.31
CA ARG A 286 33.54 16.60 9.98
C ARG A 286 34.59 16.03 9.04
N ILE A 287 34.31 15.98 7.74
CA ILE A 287 35.21 15.42 6.71
C ILE A 287 35.89 16.55 5.89
N ALA A 288 35.33 17.75 5.95
CA ALA A 288 35.95 18.97 5.39
C ALA A 288 36.83 19.67 6.44
#